data_20d5944484ba6526704e9a8e578b335c
#
_entry.id   20d5944484ba6526704e9a8e578b335c
#
_cell.length_a   1.000
_cell.length_b   1.000
_cell.length_c   1.000
_cell.angle_alpha   90.00
_cell.angle_beta   90.00
_cell.angle_gamma   90.00
#
_symmetry.space_group_name_H-M   'P 1'
#
loop_
_entity.id
_entity.type
_entity.pdbx_description
1 polymer ?
#
loop_
_entity_poly.entity_id
_entity_poly.type
_entity_poly.pdbx_seq_one_letter_code
_entity_poly.pdbx_strand_id
1 'polypeptide(L)'
;MKRFFIAIAALAAAAAVSSAQEPSSQDFKARYETMVSKLGPAGVGIETLINKWEAACPDDLDMLTARFSYCFNKSQTTNVEVRDASKYLGEKPVLTLKDTSGNDINYFQVASYDDELFGQAQKAIDKAIQLAPDRLDLRFLKTAALIGYENESPDMALSSLKGLVDYNFTRHPQWEYPDVEKADDEFFAAAIQEYCYLFFKYGTPTSFEAFRQLSEKMLAYRPSDVLFLDNLGSYYLVVAKNSKTALKYYNKVLK
;
A
#
# COMPACT_ATOMS: atom_id res chain seq x y z
N MET A 1 -23.08 -53.63 72.77
CA MET A 1 -22.05 -53.17 71.81
C MET A 1 -22.75 -52.57 70.58
N LYS A 2 -22.82 -51.23 70.50
CA LYS A 2 -23.44 -50.53 69.37
C LYS A 2 -22.29 -49.94 68.57
N ARG A 3 -22.17 -50.35 67.30
CA ARG A 3 -21.19 -49.81 66.35
C ARG A 3 -21.78 -48.59 65.67
N PHE A 4 -21.14 -47.43 65.89
CA PHE A 4 -21.42 -46.19 65.16
C PHE A 4 -20.68 -46.22 63.82
N PHE A 5 -21.42 -46.15 62.69
CA PHE A 5 -20.85 -45.87 61.39
C PHE A 5 -20.89 -44.35 61.15
N ILE A 6 -19.69 -43.77 61.03
CA ILE A 6 -19.54 -42.38 60.62
C ILE A 6 -19.45 -42.40 59.07
N ALA A 7 -20.47 -41.83 58.42
CA ALA A 7 -20.43 -41.56 56.96
C ALA A 7 -19.74 -40.24 56.73
N ILE A 8 -18.57 -40.34 56.07
CA ILE A 8 -17.85 -39.14 55.58
C ILE A 8 -18.44 -38.78 54.23
N ALA A 9 -19.24 -37.69 54.13
CA ALA A 9 -19.69 -37.13 52.90
C ALA A 9 -18.53 -36.25 52.31
N ALA A 10 -17.89 -36.77 51.26
CA ALA A 10 -16.91 -36.00 50.49
C ALA A 10 -17.67 -34.99 49.61
N LEU A 11 -17.59 -33.72 49.95
CA LEU A 11 -18.08 -32.62 49.11
C LEU A 11 -17.08 -32.40 47.99
N ALA A 12 -17.33 -32.89 46.82
CA ALA A 12 -16.59 -32.57 45.59
C ALA A 12 -17.01 -31.17 45.14
N ALA A 13 -16.25 -30.16 45.51
CA ALA A 13 -16.35 -28.82 44.95
C ALA A 13 -15.84 -28.88 43.51
N ALA A 14 -16.74 -29.01 42.53
CA ALA A 14 -16.43 -28.78 41.14
C ALA A 14 -16.12 -27.28 40.94
N ALA A 15 -14.85 -26.94 40.93
CA ALA A 15 -14.40 -25.64 40.48
C ALA A 15 -14.75 -25.55 38.99
N ALA A 16 -15.81 -24.84 38.66
CA ALA A 16 -16.08 -24.42 37.32
C ALA A 16 -14.96 -23.44 36.89
N VAL A 17 -13.93 -24.00 36.26
CA VAL A 17 -12.99 -23.17 35.53
C VAL A 17 -13.78 -22.57 34.39
N SER A 18 -14.24 -21.35 34.56
CA SER A 18 -14.71 -20.51 33.46
C SER A 18 -13.54 -20.35 32.51
N SER A 19 -13.44 -21.19 31.49
CA SER A 19 -12.54 -20.97 30.38
C SER A 19 -12.98 -19.68 29.73
N ALA A 20 -12.28 -18.58 30.05
CA ALA A 20 -12.40 -17.36 29.27
C ALA A 20 -12.13 -17.78 27.82
N GLN A 21 -13.15 -17.72 26.98
CA GLN A 21 -13.03 -18.03 25.55
C GLN A 21 -11.93 -17.12 24.98
N GLU A 22 -10.93 -17.72 24.36
CA GLU A 22 -9.88 -16.90 23.72
C GLU A 22 -10.53 -15.95 22.72
N PRO A 23 -10.08 -14.67 22.66
CA PRO A 23 -10.65 -13.70 21.75
C PRO A 23 -10.58 -14.21 20.31
N SER A 24 -11.68 -14.16 19.60
CA SER A 24 -11.73 -14.50 18.17
C SER A 24 -11.00 -13.44 17.33
N SER A 25 -10.65 -13.76 16.08
CA SER A 25 -10.12 -12.77 15.14
C SER A 25 -11.01 -11.54 15.01
N GLN A 26 -12.34 -11.71 15.00
CA GLN A 26 -13.31 -10.62 14.96
C GLN A 26 -13.24 -9.69 16.19
N ASP A 27 -13.00 -10.24 17.39
CA ASP A 27 -12.83 -9.46 18.61
C ASP A 27 -11.57 -8.59 18.55
N PHE A 28 -10.47 -9.17 18.02
CA PHE A 28 -9.23 -8.42 17.80
C PHE A 28 -9.42 -7.31 16.78
N LYS A 29 -10.05 -7.61 15.64
CA LYS A 29 -10.35 -6.64 14.58
C LYS A 29 -11.16 -5.46 15.11
N ALA A 30 -12.27 -5.72 15.80
CA ALA A 30 -13.11 -4.66 16.37
C ALA A 30 -12.37 -3.77 17.37
N ARG A 31 -11.48 -4.35 18.19
CA ARG A 31 -10.61 -3.58 19.11
C ARG A 31 -9.58 -2.75 18.34
N TYR A 32 -8.96 -3.33 17.32
CA TYR A 32 -7.99 -2.65 16.47
C TYR A 32 -8.62 -1.43 15.79
N GLU A 33 -9.76 -1.60 15.13
CA GLU A 33 -10.49 -0.51 14.49
C GLU A 33 -10.86 0.61 15.47
N THR A 34 -11.33 0.23 16.68
CA THR A 34 -11.63 1.19 17.75
C THR A 34 -10.39 1.96 18.20
N MET A 35 -9.23 1.30 18.32
CA MET A 35 -7.99 1.96 18.73
C MET A 35 -7.47 2.87 17.62
N VAL A 36 -7.46 2.40 16.37
CA VAL A 36 -7.01 3.19 15.22
C VAL A 36 -7.86 4.45 15.03
N SER A 37 -9.18 4.35 15.19
CA SER A 37 -10.08 5.51 15.07
C SER A 37 -9.81 6.60 16.11
N LYS A 38 -9.29 6.23 17.28
CA LYS A 38 -9.02 7.16 18.40
C LYS A 38 -7.58 7.67 18.45
N LEU A 39 -6.61 6.83 18.07
CA LEU A 39 -5.19 7.04 18.32
C LEU A 39 -4.35 7.10 17.03
N GLY A 40 -4.98 6.85 15.87
CA GLY A 40 -4.28 6.66 14.60
C GLY A 40 -3.63 5.29 14.48
N PRO A 41 -3.19 4.89 13.27
CA PRO A 41 -2.70 3.54 12.96
C PRO A 41 -1.40 3.15 13.69
N ALA A 42 -0.61 4.12 14.15
CA ALA A 42 0.62 3.91 14.92
C ALA A 42 0.46 4.29 16.43
N GLY A 43 -0.77 4.35 16.94
CA GLY A 43 -1.09 4.77 18.30
C GLY A 43 -0.56 3.82 19.38
N VAL A 44 -0.46 4.36 20.61
CA VAL A 44 0.03 3.61 21.78
C VAL A 44 -0.86 2.38 22.03
N GLY A 45 -0.24 1.22 22.27
CA GLY A 45 -0.93 -0.05 22.59
C GLY A 45 -1.39 -0.86 21.38
N ILE A 46 -1.39 -0.28 20.17
CA ILE A 46 -1.77 -1.00 18.93
C ILE A 46 -0.81 -2.17 18.67
N GLU A 47 0.49 -1.96 18.82
CA GLU A 47 1.48 -3.04 18.65
C GLU A 47 1.22 -4.22 19.61
N THR A 48 0.94 -3.92 20.87
CA THR A 48 0.63 -4.95 21.86
C THR A 48 -0.63 -5.74 21.49
N LEU A 49 -1.65 -5.07 20.95
CA LEU A 49 -2.87 -5.72 20.46
C LEU A 49 -2.57 -6.62 19.27
N ILE A 50 -1.83 -6.12 18.29
CA ILE A 50 -1.45 -6.88 17.08
C ILE A 50 -0.61 -8.10 17.47
N ASN A 51 0.36 -7.97 18.40
CA ASN A 51 1.17 -9.11 18.87
C ASN A 51 0.33 -10.22 19.50
N LYS A 52 -0.71 -9.86 20.28
CA LYS A 52 -1.66 -10.83 20.82
C LYS A 52 -2.52 -11.47 19.74
N TRP A 53 -2.95 -10.69 18.75
CA TRP A 53 -3.72 -11.18 17.62
C TRP A 53 -2.91 -12.15 16.77
N GLU A 54 -1.67 -11.81 16.43
CA GLU A 54 -0.75 -12.67 15.69
C GLU A 54 -0.45 -13.99 16.42
N ALA A 55 -0.27 -13.94 17.75
CA ALA A 55 -0.07 -15.13 18.55
C ALA A 55 -1.29 -16.06 18.54
N ALA A 56 -2.52 -15.51 18.49
CA ALA A 56 -3.75 -16.28 18.45
C ALA A 56 -4.13 -16.73 17.01
N CYS A 57 -3.88 -15.88 16.01
CA CYS A 57 -4.32 -16.07 14.62
C CYS A 57 -3.21 -15.65 13.63
N PRO A 58 -2.11 -16.42 13.49
CA PRO A 58 -0.91 -15.97 12.76
C PRO A 58 -1.07 -15.82 11.24
N ASP A 59 -2.11 -16.45 10.65
CA ASP A 59 -2.41 -16.42 9.21
C ASP A 59 -3.70 -15.63 8.88
N ASP A 60 -4.15 -14.83 9.84
CA ASP A 60 -5.32 -13.97 9.64
C ASP A 60 -4.98 -12.78 8.75
N LEU A 61 -5.74 -12.56 7.67
CA LEU A 61 -5.49 -11.49 6.71
C LEU A 61 -5.69 -10.09 7.30
N ASP A 62 -6.69 -9.92 8.15
CA ASP A 62 -6.96 -8.64 8.81
C ASP A 62 -5.81 -8.31 9.79
N MET A 63 -5.28 -9.31 10.51
CA MET A 63 -4.11 -9.14 11.36
C MET A 63 -2.87 -8.73 10.57
N LEU A 64 -2.59 -9.43 9.45
CA LEU A 64 -1.44 -9.12 8.60
C LEU A 64 -1.55 -7.71 8.00
N THR A 65 -2.74 -7.31 7.58
CA THR A 65 -3.02 -5.95 7.08
C THR A 65 -2.87 -4.90 8.20
N ALA A 66 -3.31 -5.21 9.42
CA ALA A 66 -3.13 -4.37 10.59
C ALA A 66 -1.64 -4.22 10.96
N ARG A 67 -0.86 -5.32 10.90
CA ARG A 67 0.60 -5.31 11.10
C ARG A 67 1.29 -4.44 10.06
N PHE A 68 0.96 -4.63 8.79
CA PHE A 68 1.46 -3.79 7.70
C PHE A 68 1.17 -2.31 7.98
N SER A 69 -0.10 -1.97 8.24
CA SER A 69 -0.52 -0.59 8.48
C SER A 69 0.22 0.04 9.67
N TYR A 70 0.32 -0.68 10.79
CA TYR A 70 1.06 -0.22 11.97
C TYR A 70 2.52 0.06 11.66
N CYS A 71 3.24 -0.93 11.12
CA CYS A 71 4.67 -0.82 10.84
C CYS A 71 4.96 0.27 9.79
N PHE A 72 4.16 0.35 8.73
CA PHE A 72 4.30 1.39 7.70
C PHE A 72 4.10 2.79 8.27
N ASN A 73 3.02 3.03 9.01
CA ASN A 73 2.78 4.35 9.60
C ASN A 73 3.79 4.69 10.71
N LYS A 74 4.26 3.68 11.45
CA LYS A 74 5.27 3.88 12.48
C LYS A 74 6.64 4.18 11.91
N SER A 75 6.97 3.64 10.73
CA SER A 75 8.24 3.90 10.05
C SER A 75 8.35 5.33 9.52
N GLN A 76 7.21 5.99 9.25
CA GLN A 76 7.18 7.29 8.58
C GLN A 76 7.50 8.45 9.52
N THR A 77 8.41 9.30 9.10
CA THR A 77 8.70 10.61 9.71
C THR A 77 8.59 11.69 8.64
N THR A 78 8.03 12.84 8.99
CA THR A 78 7.92 13.99 8.07
C THR A 78 8.93 15.06 8.49
N ASN A 79 9.78 15.45 7.56
CA ASN A 79 10.76 16.51 7.73
C ASN A 79 10.41 17.71 6.83
N VAL A 80 10.95 18.87 7.13
CA VAL A 80 10.87 20.05 6.26
C VAL A 80 12.25 20.30 5.67
N GLU A 81 12.35 20.29 4.35
CA GLU A 81 13.61 20.47 3.63
C GLU A 81 13.52 21.69 2.69
N VAL A 82 14.64 22.39 2.56
CA VAL A 82 14.82 23.42 1.55
C VAL A 82 15.21 22.76 0.23
N ARG A 83 14.51 23.12 -0.85
CA ARG A 83 14.84 22.65 -2.20
C ARG A 83 14.79 23.79 -3.19
N ASP A 84 15.75 23.82 -4.10
CA ASP A 84 15.79 24.79 -5.21
C ASP A 84 14.89 24.30 -6.36
N ALA A 85 13.59 24.26 -6.10
CA ALA A 85 12.58 23.81 -7.05
C ALA A 85 11.25 24.53 -6.76
N SER A 86 10.44 24.75 -7.78
CA SER A 86 9.08 25.28 -7.64
C SER A 86 8.05 24.20 -7.27
N LYS A 87 8.41 22.92 -7.44
CA LYS A 87 7.61 21.75 -7.06
C LYS A 87 8.52 20.60 -6.66
N TYR A 88 8.03 19.77 -5.74
CA TYR A 88 8.67 18.52 -5.33
C TYR A 88 7.64 17.40 -5.35
N LEU A 89 7.90 16.32 -6.10
CA LEU A 89 6.96 15.21 -6.36
C LEU A 89 5.56 15.70 -6.79
N GLY A 90 5.53 16.75 -7.61
CA GLY A 90 4.31 17.36 -8.11
C GLY A 90 3.61 18.34 -7.15
N GLU A 91 4.05 18.42 -5.89
CA GLU A 91 3.48 19.31 -4.88
C GLU A 91 4.19 20.68 -4.83
N LYS A 92 3.44 21.70 -4.44
CA LYS A 92 3.99 23.04 -4.19
C LYS A 92 4.70 23.08 -2.82
N PRO A 93 5.64 24.04 -2.60
CA PRO A 93 6.22 24.23 -1.29
C PRO A 93 5.15 24.56 -0.24
N VAL A 94 5.33 24.07 0.99
CA VAL A 94 4.47 24.40 2.13
C VAL A 94 4.73 25.82 2.65
N LEU A 95 5.92 26.35 2.38
CA LEU A 95 6.33 27.71 2.73
C LEU A 95 7.36 28.20 1.71
N THR A 96 7.22 29.46 1.26
CA THR A 96 8.23 30.15 0.46
C THR A 96 8.61 31.44 1.20
N LEU A 97 9.89 31.64 1.46
CA LEU A 97 10.47 32.85 2.03
C LEU A 97 11.37 33.52 1.00
N LYS A 98 11.73 34.78 1.26
CA LYS A 98 12.75 35.52 0.48
C LYS A 98 14.08 35.52 1.23
N ASP A 99 15.16 35.26 0.51
CA ASP A 99 16.51 35.53 1.03
C ASP A 99 16.85 37.03 1.03
N THR A 100 18.02 37.38 1.54
CA THR A 100 18.50 38.76 1.57
C THR A 100 18.70 39.39 0.19
N SER A 101 18.77 38.58 -0.85
CA SER A 101 18.89 38.98 -2.25
C SER A 101 17.56 39.02 -3.00
N GLY A 102 16.46 38.65 -2.35
CA GLY A 102 15.10 38.59 -2.90
C GLY A 102 14.74 37.32 -3.65
N ASN A 103 15.59 36.26 -3.61
CA ASN A 103 15.29 34.96 -4.22
C ASN A 103 14.35 34.14 -3.35
N ASP A 104 13.57 33.26 -3.97
CA ASP A 104 12.68 32.34 -3.28
C ASP A 104 13.46 31.20 -2.60
N ILE A 105 13.18 30.98 -1.32
CA ILE A 105 13.60 29.80 -0.56
C ILE A 105 12.35 28.95 -0.34
N ASN A 106 12.28 27.80 -0.99
CA ASN A 106 11.14 26.89 -0.98
C ASN A 106 11.32 25.76 0.03
N TYR A 107 10.36 25.61 0.93
CA TYR A 107 10.34 24.56 1.96
C TYR A 107 9.29 23.52 1.59
N PHE A 108 9.68 22.25 1.59
CA PHE A 108 8.83 21.11 1.28
C PHE A 108 8.75 20.14 2.45
N GLN A 109 7.57 19.53 2.63
CA GLN A 109 7.46 18.36 3.49
C GLN A 109 8.00 17.15 2.74
N VAL A 110 8.94 16.45 3.37
CA VAL A 110 9.57 15.23 2.82
C VAL A 110 9.39 14.09 3.82
N ALA A 111 8.81 12.99 3.35
CA ALA A 111 8.69 11.78 4.13
C ALA A 111 10.03 11.02 4.13
N SER A 112 10.42 10.53 5.29
CA SER A 112 11.50 9.55 5.45
C SER A 112 10.99 8.36 6.24
N TYR A 113 11.63 7.21 6.10
CA TYR A 113 11.16 5.95 6.67
C TYR A 113 12.27 5.25 7.42
N ASP A 114 11.93 4.61 8.52
CA ASP A 114 12.78 3.65 9.21
C ASP A 114 12.79 2.34 8.43
N ASP A 115 13.97 1.90 7.98
CA ASP A 115 14.13 0.75 7.09
C ASP A 115 13.69 -0.57 7.75
N GLU A 116 13.91 -0.73 9.07
CA GLU A 116 13.56 -1.94 9.78
C GLU A 116 12.03 -2.08 9.90
N LEU A 117 11.35 -1.03 10.33
CA LEU A 117 9.89 -1.00 10.42
C LEU A 117 9.23 -1.12 9.04
N PHE A 118 9.78 -0.43 8.03
CA PHE A 118 9.31 -0.59 6.66
C PHE A 118 9.47 -2.04 6.16
N GLY A 119 10.62 -2.66 6.44
CA GLY A 119 10.86 -4.07 6.13
C GLY A 119 9.90 -5.03 6.82
N GLN A 120 9.51 -4.75 8.08
CA GLN A 120 8.46 -5.50 8.79
C GLN A 120 7.09 -5.33 8.12
N ALA A 121 6.74 -4.11 7.71
CA ALA A 121 5.52 -3.87 6.94
C ALA A 121 5.51 -4.68 5.63
N GLN A 122 6.61 -4.66 4.86
CA GLN A 122 6.71 -5.42 3.62
C GLN A 122 6.55 -6.94 3.85
N LYS A 123 7.14 -7.51 4.90
CA LYS A 123 6.97 -8.93 5.25
C LYS A 123 5.51 -9.28 5.56
N ALA A 124 4.81 -8.42 6.28
CA ALA A 124 3.41 -8.65 6.63
C ALA A 124 2.51 -8.65 5.39
N ILE A 125 2.66 -7.64 4.51
CA ILE A 125 1.84 -7.56 3.28
C ILE A 125 2.19 -8.66 2.29
N ASP A 126 3.44 -9.07 2.19
CA ASP A 126 3.85 -10.19 1.34
C ASP A 126 3.23 -11.51 1.79
N LYS A 127 3.19 -11.76 3.10
CA LYS A 127 2.50 -12.92 3.66
C LYS A 127 1.00 -12.87 3.37
N ALA A 128 0.36 -11.71 3.52
CA ALA A 128 -1.06 -11.54 3.19
C ALA A 128 -1.35 -11.83 1.71
N ILE A 129 -0.51 -11.33 0.79
CA ILE A 129 -0.62 -11.61 -0.66
C ILE A 129 -0.41 -13.09 -0.97
N GLN A 130 0.49 -13.79 -0.26
CA GLN A 130 0.69 -15.23 -0.44
C GLN A 130 -0.53 -16.05 -0.01
N LEU A 131 -1.20 -15.66 1.09
CA LEU A 131 -2.39 -16.34 1.60
C LEU A 131 -3.64 -16.02 0.77
N ALA A 132 -3.72 -14.82 0.19
CA ALA A 132 -4.85 -14.36 -0.63
C ALA A 132 -4.34 -13.74 -1.94
N PRO A 133 -3.87 -14.55 -2.90
CA PRO A 133 -3.20 -14.07 -4.11
C PRO A 133 -4.11 -13.26 -5.04
N ASP A 134 -5.43 -13.45 -4.98
CA ASP A 134 -6.41 -12.78 -5.81
C ASP A 134 -6.94 -11.46 -5.20
N ARG A 135 -6.49 -11.09 -3.99
CA ARG A 135 -6.77 -9.80 -3.36
C ARG A 135 -5.92 -8.69 -4.00
N LEU A 136 -6.51 -8.00 -4.98
CA LEU A 136 -5.85 -6.93 -5.74
C LEU A 136 -5.52 -5.71 -4.87
N ASP A 137 -6.37 -5.40 -3.90
CA ASP A 137 -6.18 -4.29 -2.95
C ASP A 137 -4.89 -4.45 -2.12
N LEU A 138 -4.53 -5.67 -1.70
CA LEU A 138 -3.28 -5.92 -0.97
C LEU A 138 -2.04 -5.62 -1.84
N ARG A 139 -2.11 -5.93 -3.15
CA ARG A 139 -1.03 -5.63 -4.10
C ARG A 139 -0.89 -4.12 -4.34
N PHE A 140 -2.00 -3.41 -4.45
CA PHE A 140 -2.00 -1.96 -4.58
C PHE A 140 -1.55 -1.27 -3.28
N LEU A 141 -1.95 -1.80 -2.12
CA LEU A 141 -1.49 -1.30 -0.83
C LEU A 141 0.03 -1.43 -0.67
N LYS A 142 0.61 -2.58 -1.07
CA LYS A 142 2.07 -2.76 -1.14
C LYS A 142 2.72 -1.75 -2.07
N THR A 143 2.18 -1.59 -3.28
CA THR A 143 2.75 -0.68 -4.29
C THR A 143 2.71 0.78 -3.82
N ALA A 144 1.60 1.21 -3.21
CA ALA A 144 1.48 2.55 -2.65
C ALA A 144 2.53 2.83 -1.55
N ALA A 145 2.79 1.83 -0.69
CA ALA A 145 3.84 1.94 0.33
C ALA A 145 5.25 2.04 -0.29
N LEU A 146 5.53 1.26 -1.34
CA LEU A 146 6.80 1.34 -2.08
C LEU A 146 7.00 2.73 -2.70
N ILE A 147 5.98 3.29 -3.36
CA ILE A 147 6.04 4.64 -3.93
C ILE A 147 6.35 5.69 -2.86
N GLY A 148 5.70 5.60 -1.69
CA GLY A 148 5.97 6.49 -0.58
C GLY A 148 7.40 6.38 -0.05
N TYR A 149 7.90 5.16 0.09
CA TYR A 149 9.25 4.88 0.58
C TYR A 149 10.35 5.34 -0.39
N GLU A 150 10.19 5.08 -1.68
CA GLU A 150 11.19 5.38 -2.71
C GLU A 150 11.27 6.86 -3.08
N ASN A 151 10.19 7.64 -2.81
CA ASN A 151 10.12 9.06 -3.13
C ASN A 151 10.42 9.38 -4.61
N GLU A 152 11.66 9.82 -4.91
CA GLU A 152 12.04 10.35 -6.22
C GLU A 152 12.30 9.28 -7.28
N SER A 153 12.56 8.03 -6.89
CA SER A 153 13.00 6.93 -7.78
C SER A 153 12.16 5.67 -7.60
N PRO A 154 10.97 5.57 -8.19
CA PRO A 154 9.99 4.53 -7.92
C PRO A 154 10.32 3.18 -8.60
N ASP A 155 11.54 2.68 -8.44
CA ASP A 155 12.04 1.47 -9.14
C ASP A 155 11.41 0.17 -8.63
N MET A 156 11.28 0.02 -7.30
CA MET A 156 10.63 -1.17 -6.71
C MET A 156 9.13 -1.15 -6.99
N ALA A 157 8.48 0.03 -6.90
CA ALA A 157 7.07 0.19 -7.24
C ALA A 157 6.82 -0.13 -8.72
N LEU A 158 7.65 0.37 -9.63
CA LEU A 158 7.58 0.05 -11.05
C LEU A 158 7.75 -1.46 -11.29
N SER A 159 8.73 -2.08 -10.64
CA SER A 159 8.97 -3.53 -10.75
C SER A 159 7.75 -4.33 -10.26
N SER A 160 7.18 -3.94 -9.12
CA SER A 160 5.95 -4.53 -8.57
C SER A 160 4.79 -4.42 -9.53
N LEU A 161 4.54 -3.23 -10.11
CA LEU A 161 3.47 -2.99 -11.06
C LEU A 161 3.66 -3.79 -12.37
N LYS A 162 4.88 -3.83 -12.91
CA LYS A 162 5.18 -4.62 -14.12
C LYS A 162 4.93 -6.11 -13.89
N GLY A 163 5.33 -6.64 -12.73
CA GLY A 163 5.05 -8.02 -12.34
C GLY A 163 3.55 -8.27 -12.17
N LEU A 164 2.81 -7.31 -11.62
CA LEU A 164 1.37 -7.39 -11.47
C LEU A 164 0.64 -7.37 -12.82
N VAL A 165 1.09 -6.55 -13.78
CA VAL A 165 0.58 -6.54 -15.17
C VAL A 165 0.81 -7.90 -15.83
N ASP A 166 2.02 -8.49 -15.69
CA ASP A 166 2.29 -9.83 -16.21
C ASP A 166 1.37 -10.87 -15.57
N TYR A 167 1.22 -10.81 -14.26
CA TYR A 167 0.36 -11.74 -13.52
C TYR A 167 -1.09 -11.66 -14.01
N ASN A 168 -1.65 -10.45 -14.14
CA ASN A 168 -3.01 -10.25 -14.65
C ASN A 168 -3.24 -10.92 -16.01
N PHE A 169 -2.41 -10.60 -17.00
CA PHE A 169 -2.62 -11.04 -18.37
C PHE A 169 -2.11 -12.46 -18.69
N THR A 170 -1.34 -13.09 -17.80
CA THR A 170 -0.86 -14.46 -18.00
C THR A 170 -1.61 -15.48 -17.15
N ARG A 171 -2.15 -15.08 -15.99
CA ARG A 171 -2.85 -15.97 -15.06
C ARG A 171 -4.36 -15.78 -15.07
N HIS A 172 -4.85 -14.62 -15.53
CA HIS A 172 -6.27 -14.26 -15.56
C HIS A 172 -6.95 -14.50 -14.21
N PRO A 173 -6.42 -13.91 -13.11
CA PRO A 173 -6.97 -14.11 -11.77
C PRO A 173 -8.40 -13.57 -11.70
N GLN A 174 -9.19 -14.13 -10.80
CA GLN A 174 -10.49 -13.56 -10.43
C GLN A 174 -10.25 -12.56 -9.31
N TRP A 175 -9.90 -11.33 -9.70
CA TRP A 175 -9.56 -10.31 -8.73
C TRP A 175 -10.70 -10.00 -7.77
N GLU A 176 -10.37 -9.98 -6.48
CA GLU A 176 -11.20 -9.42 -5.41
C GLU A 176 -10.70 -8.02 -5.05
N TYR A 177 -11.63 -7.08 -4.97
CA TYR A 177 -11.36 -5.72 -4.50
C TYR A 177 -12.52 -5.23 -3.63
N PRO A 178 -12.27 -4.65 -2.43
CA PRO A 178 -13.34 -4.20 -1.54
C PRO A 178 -14.31 -3.24 -2.25
N ASP A 179 -15.60 -3.43 -2.02
CA ASP A 179 -16.69 -2.58 -2.52
C ASP A 179 -16.80 -2.51 -4.06
N VAL A 180 -16.11 -3.41 -4.78
CA VAL A 180 -16.20 -3.57 -6.24
C VAL A 180 -16.79 -4.93 -6.56
N GLU A 181 -17.94 -4.96 -7.22
CA GLU A 181 -18.64 -6.20 -7.58
C GLU A 181 -17.80 -7.07 -8.55
N LYS A 182 -17.08 -6.40 -9.48
CA LYS A 182 -16.25 -7.07 -10.47
C LYS A 182 -15.01 -6.25 -10.80
N ALA A 183 -13.87 -6.70 -10.33
CA ALA A 183 -12.56 -6.13 -10.67
C ALA A 183 -12.01 -6.79 -11.96
N ASP A 184 -12.61 -6.44 -13.09
CA ASP A 184 -12.22 -6.98 -14.41
C ASP A 184 -11.00 -6.27 -15.03
N ASP A 185 -10.64 -6.64 -16.27
CA ASP A 185 -9.51 -6.09 -17.00
C ASP A 185 -9.62 -4.58 -17.25
N GLU A 186 -10.82 -4.02 -17.33
CA GLU A 186 -11.01 -2.58 -17.47
C GLU A 186 -10.77 -1.86 -16.14
N PHE A 187 -11.29 -2.41 -15.05
CA PHE A 187 -10.97 -1.92 -13.70
C PHE A 187 -9.45 -1.97 -13.44
N PHE A 188 -8.81 -3.09 -13.79
CA PHE A 188 -7.38 -3.25 -13.64
C PHE A 188 -6.60 -2.22 -14.46
N ALA A 189 -6.94 -2.04 -15.73
CA ALA A 189 -6.29 -1.07 -16.60
C ALA A 189 -6.45 0.37 -16.09
N ALA A 190 -7.64 0.75 -15.61
CA ALA A 190 -7.89 2.04 -15.01
C ALA A 190 -7.04 2.26 -13.75
N ALA A 191 -6.92 1.25 -12.89
CA ALA A 191 -6.07 1.33 -11.70
C ALA A 191 -4.58 1.48 -12.05
N ILE A 192 -4.08 0.78 -13.07
CA ILE A 192 -2.70 0.97 -13.57
C ILE A 192 -2.50 2.38 -14.15
N GLN A 193 -3.53 2.94 -14.80
CA GLN A 193 -3.46 4.33 -15.31
C GLN A 193 -3.28 5.36 -14.19
N GLU A 194 -3.88 5.15 -13.02
CA GLU A 194 -3.67 6.04 -11.85
C GLU A 194 -2.20 6.06 -11.41
N TYR A 195 -1.51 4.92 -11.45
CA TYR A 195 -0.06 4.87 -11.18
C TYR A 195 0.76 5.56 -12.27
N CYS A 196 0.37 5.41 -13.53
CA CYS A 196 0.98 6.15 -14.63
C CYS A 196 0.84 7.66 -14.40
N TYR A 197 -0.37 8.13 -14.05
CA TYR A 197 -0.61 9.54 -13.74
C TYR A 197 0.23 10.04 -12.56
N LEU A 198 0.35 9.23 -11.51
CA LEU A 198 1.15 9.56 -10.33
C LEU A 198 2.64 9.71 -10.69
N PHE A 199 3.21 8.79 -11.47
CA PHE A 199 4.59 8.88 -11.94
C PHE A 199 4.82 10.12 -12.82
N PHE A 200 3.88 10.43 -13.71
CA PHE A 200 3.96 11.65 -14.52
C PHE A 200 3.89 12.92 -13.66
N LYS A 201 3.02 12.94 -12.65
CA LYS A 201 2.85 14.04 -11.69
C LYS A 201 4.12 14.30 -10.89
N TYR A 202 4.85 13.27 -10.48
CA TYR A 202 6.08 13.41 -9.70
C TYR A 202 7.15 14.22 -10.44
N GLY A 203 7.24 14.09 -11.76
CA GLY A 203 8.03 14.98 -12.61
C GLY A 203 9.54 14.81 -12.49
N THR A 204 10.04 13.76 -11.83
CA THR A 204 11.47 13.42 -11.80
C THR A 204 11.87 12.65 -13.06
N PRO A 205 13.14 12.67 -13.48
CA PRO A 205 13.58 11.87 -14.63
C PRO A 205 13.25 10.38 -14.49
N THR A 206 13.42 9.80 -13.28
CA THR A 206 13.13 8.40 -12.99
C THR A 206 11.64 8.10 -12.99
N SER A 207 10.81 9.00 -12.47
CA SER A 207 9.35 8.84 -12.50
C SER A 207 8.77 8.97 -13.91
N PHE A 208 9.32 9.84 -14.75
CA PHE A 208 8.94 9.90 -16.17
C PHE A 208 9.33 8.62 -16.91
N GLU A 209 10.46 8.03 -16.59
CA GLU A 209 10.87 6.75 -17.16
C GLU A 209 9.96 5.60 -16.69
N ALA A 210 9.56 5.62 -15.40
CA ALA A 210 8.58 4.68 -14.85
C ALA A 210 7.21 4.80 -15.55
N PHE A 211 6.73 6.03 -15.76
CA PHE A 211 5.53 6.31 -16.55
C PHE A 211 5.58 5.71 -17.95
N ARG A 212 6.68 5.94 -18.67
CA ARG A 212 6.90 5.38 -20.02
C ARG A 212 6.89 3.85 -20.00
N GLN A 213 7.70 3.25 -19.13
CA GLN A 213 7.86 1.79 -19.07
C GLN A 213 6.58 1.06 -18.67
N LEU A 214 5.80 1.61 -17.72
CA LEU A 214 4.54 1.02 -17.31
C LEU A 214 3.50 1.11 -18.43
N SER A 215 3.45 2.24 -19.14
CA SER A 215 2.57 2.41 -20.32
C SER A 215 2.94 1.44 -21.45
N GLU A 216 4.23 1.29 -21.76
CA GLU A 216 4.70 0.29 -22.73
C GLU A 216 4.36 -1.14 -22.31
N LYS A 217 4.47 -1.44 -21.01
CA LYS A 217 4.14 -2.74 -20.45
C LYS A 217 2.66 -3.08 -20.64
N MET A 218 1.77 -2.13 -20.42
CA MET A 218 0.33 -2.30 -20.66
C MET A 218 0.04 -2.49 -22.16
N LEU A 219 0.67 -1.70 -23.05
CA LEU A 219 0.49 -1.83 -24.50
C LEU A 219 1.01 -3.14 -25.07
N ALA A 220 1.91 -3.85 -24.38
CA ALA A 220 2.33 -5.19 -24.80
C ALA A 220 1.17 -6.20 -24.75
N TYR A 221 0.21 -6.00 -23.85
CA TYR A 221 -0.98 -6.84 -23.69
C TYR A 221 -2.24 -6.21 -24.29
N ARG A 222 -2.33 -4.88 -24.30
CA ARG A 222 -3.48 -4.10 -24.79
C ARG A 222 -3.02 -3.10 -25.87
N PRO A 223 -2.61 -3.55 -27.06
CA PRO A 223 -1.89 -2.71 -28.05
C PRO A 223 -2.70 -1.54 -28.63
N SER A 224 -4.02 -1.58 -28.48
CA SER A 224 -4.95 -0.54 -28.94
C SER A 224 -5.55 0.29 -27.80
N ASP A 225 -5.07 0.11 -26.55
CA ASP A 225 -5.59 0.86 -25.41
C ASP A 225 -5.24 2.35 -25.54
N VAL A 226 -6.28 3.16 -25.68
CA VAL A 226 -6.15 4.60 -25.96
C VAL A 226 -5.48 5.37 -24.82
N LEU A 227 -5.66 4.95 -23.55
CA LEU A 227 -5.07 5.62 -22.40
C LEU A 227 -3.54 5.49 -22.42
N PHE A 228 -3.02 4.29 -22.63
CA PHE A 228 -1.59 4.05 -22.65
C PHE A 228 -0.91 4.51 -23.94
N LEU A 229 -1.65 4.56 -25.06
CA LEU A 229 -1.19 5.21 -26.29
C LEU A 229 -1.05 6.72 -26.09
N ASP A 230 -2.03 7.38 -25.45
CA ASP A 230 -1.98 8.80 -25.13
C ASP A 230 -0.84 9.11 -24.14
N ASN A 231 -0.64 8.27 -23.14
CA ASN A 231 0.50 8.37 -22.21
C ASN A 231 1.83 8.45 -22.95
N LEU A 232 2.07 7.53 -23.91
CA LEU A 232 3.32 7.56 -24.69
C LEU A 232 3.39 8.75 -25.63
N GLY A 233 2.25 9.16 -26.21
CA GLY A 233 2.16 10.42 -26.97
C GLY A 233 2.62 11.60 -26.12
N SER A 234 2.10 11.71 -24.91
CA SER A 234 2.42 12.77 -23.95
C SER A 234 3.87 12.71 -23.48
N TYR A 235 4.39 11.52 -23.15
CA TYR A 235 5.81 11.36 -22.80
C TYR A 235 6.74 11.86 -23.91
N TYR A 236 6.53 11.41 -25.16
CA TYR A 236 7.37 11.82 -26.28
C TYR A 236 7.23 13.29 -26.63
N LEU A 237 6.05 13.88 -26.43
CA LEU A 237 5.85 15.31 -26.70
C LEU A 237 6.49 16.19 -25.60
N VAL A 238 6.20 15.89 -24.35
CA VAL A 238 6.50 16.78 -23.21
C VAL A 238 7.88 16.50 -22.63
N VAL A 239 8.24 15.23 -22.43
CA VAL A 239 9.48 14.83 -21.77
C VAL A 239 10.62 14.67 -22.78
N ALA A 240 10.43 13.79 -23.75
CA ALA A 240 11.47 13.47 -24.74
C ALA A 240 11.62 14.54 -25.84
N LYS A 241 10.70 15.52 -25.94
CA LYS A 241 10.69 16.59 -26.96
C LYS A 241 10.75 16.05 -28.42
N ASN A 242 10.17 14.87 -28.64
CA ASN A 242 10.16 14.18 -29.92
C ASN A 242 8.74 14.16 -30.52
N SER A 243 8.36 15.28 -31.14
CA SER A 243 7.01 15.47 -31.73
C SER A 243 6.71 14.44 -32.84
N LYS A 244 7.71 13.97 -33.59
CA LYS A 244 7.51 12.96 -34.64
C LYS A 244 7.06 11.61 -34.04
N THR A 245 7.67 11.20 -32.93
CA THR A 245 7.27 9.98 -32.23
C THR A 245 5.94 10.16 -31.50
N ALA A 246 5.71 11.31 -30.87
CA ALA A 246 4.44 11.63 -30.23
C ALA A 246 3.26 11.51 -31.22
N LEU A 247 3.42 12.10 -32.42
CA LEU A 247 2.39 12.03 -33.47
C LEU A 247 2.06 10.59 -33.90
N LYS A 248 3.05 9.66 -33.90
CA LYS A 248 2.79 8.26 -34.22
C LYS A 248 1.85 7.60 -33.20
N TYR A 249 1.99 7.93 -31.90
CA TYR A 249 1.12 7.40 -30.86
C TYR A 249 -0.27 8.04 -30.93
N TYR A 250 -0.37 9.36 -31.05
CA TYR A 250 -1.65 10.05 -31.17
C TYR A 250 -2.45 9.60 -32.42
N ASN A 251 -1.78 9.35 -33.54
CA ASN A 251 -2.45 8.81 -34.74
C ASN A 251 -2.97 7.36 -34.56
N LYS A 252 -2.50 6.61 -33.54
CA LYS A 252 -3.09 5.31 -33.18
C LYS A 252 -4.34 5.48 -32.32
N VAL A 253 -4.41 6.52 -31.50
CA VAL A 253 -5.58 6.86 -30.68
C VAL A 253 -6.78 7.24 -31.55
N LEU A 254 -6.54 7.85 -32.72
CA LEU A 254 -7.59 8.32 -33.66
C LEU A 254 -8.14 7.22 -34.59
N LYS A 255 -7.59 6.00 -34.54
CA LYS A 255 -8.03 4.87 -35.37
C LYS A 255 -8.95 3.93 -34.62
#